data_ff749460efaf5e229cf7d0831e4034e7
#
_entry.id   ff749460efaf5e229cf7d0831e4034e7
#
_cell.length_a   1.000
_cell.length_b   1.000
_cell.length_c   1.000
_cell.angle_alpha   90.00
_cell.angle_beta   90.00
_cell.angle_gamma   90.00
#
_symmetry.space_group_name_H-M   'P 1'
#
loop_
_entity.id
_entity.type
_entity.pdbx_description
1 polymer ?
#
loop_
_entity_poly.entity_id
_entity_poly.type
_entity_poly.pdbx_seq_one_letter_code
_entity_poly.pdbx_strand_id
1 'polypeptide(L)'
;MKQLQINKAYGALNKLANMQMPVRDAYNLYLLTEQIKPSYNFELEQERKLLEKYGGVLDQNTGAFMFKDRETTDAFRQEMTELNNLDVETEFDPVEISMDALGTQKITPVDIMCLEGFVAFV
;
A
#
# COMPACT_ATOMS: atom_id res chain seq x y z
N MET A 1 11.36 1.74 -8.45
CA MET A 1 10.46 2.09 -7.33
C MET A 1 10.53 1.02 -6.27
N LYS A 2 10.56 1.39 -5.02
CA LYS A 2 10.61 0.42 -3.91
C LYS A 2 9.24 -0.20 -3.66
N GLN A 3 9.22 -1.49 -3.30
CA GLN A 3 7.98 -2.19 -2.96
C GLN A 3 7.18 -1.48 -1.87
N LEU A 4 7.87 -0.91 -0.87
CA LEU A 4 7.23 -0.16 0.21
C LEU A 4 6.42 1.04 -0.31
N GLN A 5 6.91 1.73 -1.34
CA GLN A 5 6.21 2.87 -1.94
C GLN A 5 4.88 2.42 -2.55
N ILE A 6 4.88 1.27 -3.21
CA ILE A 6 3.67 0.68 -3.80
C ILE A 6 2.68 0.29 -2.71
N ASN A 7 3.15 -0.34 -1.64
CA ASN A 7 2.30 -0.77 -0.53
C ASN A 7 1.61 0.41 0.13
N LYS A 8 2.35 1.48 0.40
CA LYS A 8 1.81 2.72 0.98
C LYS A 8 0.82 3.41 0.05
N ALA A 9 1.15 3.49 -1.24
CA ALA A 9 0.26 4.09 -2.22
C ALA A 9 -1.05 3.30 -2.34
N TYR A 10 -0.98 1.97 -2.36
CA TYR A 10 -2.17 1.12 -2.45
C TYR A 10 -3.10 1.34 -1.24
N GLY A 11 -2.53 1.43 -0.04
CA GLY A 11 -3.31 1.73 1.17
C GLY A 11 -4.02 3.08 1.09
N ALA A 12 -3.32 4.12 0.62
CA ALA A 12 -3.91 5.45 0.45
C ALA A 12 -4.96 5.47 -0.68
N LEU A 13 -4.73 4.74 -1.77
CA LEU A 13 -5.71 4.60 -2.86
C LEU A 13 -7.01 3.95 -2.39
N ASN A 14 -6.93 2.98 -1.48
CA ASN A 14 -8.11 2.36 -0.89
C ASN A 14 -8.95 3.36 -0.08
N LYS A 15 -8.32 4.32 0.56
CA LYS A 15 -9.03 5.41 1.24
C LYS A 15 -9.74 6.31 0.24
N LEU A 16 -9.06 6.69 -0.85
CA LEU A 16 -9.67 7.49 -1.91
C LEU A 16 -10.82 6.75 -2.60
N ALA A 17 -10.75 5.44 -2.70
CA ALA A 17 -11.79 4.61 -3.32
C ALA A 17 -13.14 4.73 -2.62
N ASN A 18 -13.16 5.13 -1.36
CA ASN A 18 -14.38 5.32 -0.57
C ASN A 18 -14.89 6.77 -0.60
N MET A 19 -14.21 7.66 -1.29
CA MET A 19 -14.60 9.06 -1.40
C MET A 19 -15.49 9.28 -2.62
N GLN A 20 -16.40 10.25 -2.52
CA GLN A 20 -17.22 10.66 -3.64
C GLN A 20 -16.46 11.64 -4.51
N MET A 21 -16.53 11.45 -5.83
CA MET A 21 -15.86 12.28 -6.81
C MET A 21 -16.54 12.14 -8.17
N PRO A 22 -16.24 13.02 -9.14
CA PRO A 22 -16.76 12.86 -10.50
C PRO A 22 -16.39 11.50 -11.09
N VAL A 23 -17.27 10.96 -11.91
CA VAL A 23 -17.11 9.62 -12.49
C VAL A 23 -15.77 9.44 -13.22
N ARG A 24 -15.32 10.48 -13.94
CA ARG A 24 -14.04 10.40 -14.65
C ARG A 24 -12.87 10.23 -13.70
N ASP A 25 -12.85 10.96 -12.60
CA ASP A 25 -11.80 10.85 -11.59
C ASP A 25 -11.83 9.47 -10.92
N ALA A 26 -13.02 9.00 -10.59
CA ALA A 26 -13.21 7.67 -10.02
C ALA A 26 -12.72 6.57 -10.96
N TYR A 27 -13.00 6.69 -12.25
CA TYR A 27 -12.55 5.72 -13.25
C TYR A 27 -11.03 5.72 -13.40
N ASN A 28 -10.42 6.90 -13.47
CA ASN A 28 -8.96 7.02 -13.58
C ASN A 28 -8.27 6.45 -12.34
N LEU A 29 -8.83 6.68 -11.17
CA LEU A 29 -8.35 6.10 -9.92
C LEU A 29 -8.45 4.58 -9.91
N TYR A 30 -9.56 4.05 -10.40
CA TYR A 30 -9.76 2.61 -10.56
C TYR A 30 -8.67 2.02 -11.47
N LEU A 31 -8.40 2.63 -12.62
CA LEU A 31 -7.37 2.15 -13.55
C LEU A 31 -5.99 2.14 -12.90
N LEU A 32 -5.62 3.22 -12.20
CA LEU A 32 -4.35 3.29 -11.49
C LEU A 32 -4.24 2.18 -10.45
N THR A 33 -5.27 1.98 -9.66
CA THR A 33 -5.30 0.94 -8.63
C THR A 33 -5.11 -0.44 -9.24
N GLU A 34 -5.80 -0.73 -10.35
CA GLU A 34 -5.65 -2.01 -11.05
C GLU A 34 -4.25 -2.19 -11.65
N GLN A 35 -3.59 -1.11 -12.09
CA GLN A 35 -2.23 -1.18 -12.62
C GLN A 35 -1.19 -1.54 -11.57
N ILE A 36 -1.33 -1.08 -10.33
CA ILE A 36 -0.37 -1.37 -9.27
C ILE A 36 -0.72 -2.60 -8.43
N LYS A 37 -1.95 -3.09 -8.54
CA LYS A 37 -2.46 -4.22 -7.76
C LYS A 37 -1.61 -5.50 -7.87
N PRO A 38 -1.11 -5.91 -9.04
CA PRO A 38 -0.25 -7.09 -9.12
C PRO A 38 1.01 -7.00 -8.25
N SER A 39 1.64 -5.84 -8.18
CA SER A 39 2.81 -5.62 -7.33
C SER A 39 2.45 -5.65 -5.84
N TYR A 40 1.29 -5.13 -5.48
CA TYR A 40 0.78 -5.22 -4.12
C TYR A 40 0.44 -6.67 -3.74
N ASN A 41 -0.19 -7.41 -4.62
CA ASN A 41 -0.52 -8.83 -4.38
C ASN A 41 0.74 -9.69 -4.24
N PHE A 42 1.81 -9.38 -4.99
CA PHE A 42 3.10 -10.03 -4.81
C PHE A 42 3.62 -9.85 -3.39
N GLU A 43 3.56 -8.64 -2.86
CA GLU A 43 3.98 -8.35 -1.48
C GLU A 43 3.17 -9.16 -0.45
N LEU A 44 1.85 -9.17 -0.58
CA LEU A 44 0.99 -9.94 0.33
C LEU A 44 1.32 -11.43 0.32
N GLU A 45 1.57 -11.99 -0.85
CA GLU A 45 1.93 -13.41 -0.98
C GLU A 45 3.29 -13.70 -0.35
N GLN A 46 4.27 -12.82 -0.52
CA GLN A 46 5.59 -12.99 0.09
C GLN A 46 5.51 -12.88 1.61
N GLU A 47 4.74 -11.92 2.12
CA GLU A 47 4.51 -11.77 3.57
C GLU A 47 3.86 -13.04 4.14
N ARG A 48 2.85 -13.59 3.47
CA ARG A 48 2.20 -14.83 3.87
C ARG A 48 3.21 -15.98 3.97
N LYS A 49 4.08 -16.13 2.97
CA LYS A 49 5.12 -17.16 2.97
C LYS A 49 6.11 -16.98 4.10
N LEU A 50 6.50 -15.74 4.40
CA LEU A 50 7.42 -15.45 5.50
C LEU A 50 6.77 -15.74 6.86
N LEU A 51 5.49 -15.41 7.02
CA LEU A 51 4.75 -15.75 8.24
C LEU A 51 4.69 -17.26 8.46
N GLU A 52 4.45 -18.03 7.40
CA GLU A 52 4.48 -19.49 7.48
C GLU A 52 5.88 -20.00 7.84
N LYS A 53 6.91 -19.47 7.19
CA LYS A 53 8.31 -19.87 7.39
C LYS A 53 8.74 -19.70 8.84
N TYR A 54 8.35 -18.59 9.47
CA TYR A 54 8.77 -18.25 10.83
C TYR A 54 7.72 -18.53 11.89
N GLY A 55 6.58 -19.10 11.50
CA GLY A 55 5.52 -19.44 12.43
C GLY A 55 4.85 -18.26 13.10
N GLY A 56 4.71 -17.14 12.37
CA GLY A 56 4.04 -15.95 12.87
C GLY A 56 2.55 -16.17 13.09
N VAL A 57 2.05 -15.71 14.24
CA VAL A 57 0.64 -15.79 14.63
C VAL A 57 0.14 -14.38 14.94
N LEU A 58 -1.01 -14.03 14.40
CA LEU A 58 -1.62 -12.73 14.63
C LEU A 58 -2.13 -12.63 16.07
N ASP A 59 -1.68 -11.63 16.82
CA ASP A 59 -2.27 -11.23 18.08
C ASP A 59 -3.48 -10.34 17.79
N GLN A 60 -4.67 -10.86 18.08
CA GLN A 60 -5.93 -10.15 17.80
C GLN A 60 -6.11 -8.89 18.68
N ASN A 61 -5.44 -8.81 19.81
CA ASN A 61 -5.55 -7.67 20.71
C ASN A 61 -4.73 -6.48 20.23
N THR A 62 -3.54 -6.73 19.66
CA THR A 62 -2.60 -5.68 19.25
C THR A 62 -2.51 -5.52 17.72
N GLY A 63 -2.98 -6.51 16.96
CA GLY A 63 -2.82 -6.56 15.51
C GLY A 63 -1.40 -6.88 15.04
N ALA A 64 -0.48 -7.20 15.97
CA ALA A 64 0.90 -7.54 15.66
C ALA A 64 1.07 -9.04 15.48
N PHE A 65 2.09 -9.44 14.72
CA PHE A 65 2.47 -10.84 14.59
C PHE A 65 3.41 -11.23 15.74
N MET A 66 3.12 -12.39 16.35
CA MET A 66 3.90 -12.94 17.44
C MET A 66 4.69 -14.16 16.95
N PHE A 67 5.94 -14.27 17.40
CA PHE A 67 6.85 -15.36 17.06
C PHE A 67 7.33 -16.05 18.33
N LYS A 68 7.88 -17.26 18.19
CA LYS A 68 8.30 -18.08 19.33
C LYS A 68 9.40 -17.46 20.19
N ASP A 69 10.30 -16.65 19.56
CA ASP A 69 11.42 -16.01 20.23
C ASP A 69 11.86 -14.76 19.48
N ARG A 70 12.79 -14.02 20.09
CA ARG A 70 13.33 -12.79 19.51
C ARG A 70 14.14 -13.02 18.25
N GLU A 71 14.92 -14.09 18.21
CA GLU A 71 15.74 -14.43 17.05
C GLU A 71 14.88 -14.66 15.81
N THR A 72 13.78 -15.37 15.95
CA THR A 72 12.82 -15.60 14.86
C THR A 72 12.15 -14.30 14.44
N THR A 73 11.76 -13.45 15.40
CA THR A 73 11.19 -12.13 15.12
C THR A 73 12.15 -11.28 14.32
N ASP A 74 13.43 -11.23 14.71
CA ASP A 74 14.44 -10.43 14.04
C ASP A 74 14.71 -10.95 12.62
N ALA A 75 14.72 -12.26 12.42
CA ALA A 75 14.89 -12.87 11.10
C ALA A 75 13.72 -12.52 10.18
N PHE A 76 12.50 -12.58 10.67
CA PHE A 76 11.31 -12.18 9.92
C PHE A 76 11.38 -10.70 9.53
N ARG A 77 11.71 -9.82 10.47
CA ARG A 77 11.82 -8.37 10.22
C ARG A 77 12.90 -8.05 9.20
N GLN A 78 14.01 -8.77 9.23
CA GLN A 78 15.09 -8.58 8.25
C GLN A 78 14.61 -8.93 6.83
N GLU A 79 13.92 -10.05 6.64
CA GLU A 79 13.40 -10.44 5.35
C GLU A 79 12.29 -9.49 4.87
N MET A 80 11.44 -8.98 5.79
CA MET A 80 10.45 -7.96 5.45
C MET A 80 11.10 -6.64 5.03
N THR A 81 12.21 -6.26 5.65
CA THR A 81 12.99 -5.09 5.25
C THR A 81 13.55 -5.26 3.84
N GLU A 82 14.08 -6.42 3.53
CA GLU A 82 14.58 -6.73 2.18
C GLU A 82 13.45 -6.67 1.15
N LEU A 83 12.30 -7.23 1.46
CA LEU A 83 11.10 -7.18 0.61
C LEU A 83 10.66 -5.72 0.36
N ASN A 84 10.58 -4.91 1.41
CA ASN A 84 10.17 -3.51 1.31
C ASN A 84 11.15 -2.66 0.49
N ASN A 85 12.42 -3.01 0.48
CA ASN A 85 13.46 -2.32 -0.28
C ASN A 85 13.69 -2.89 -1.68
N LEU A 86 12.94 -3.91 -2.06
CA LEU A 86 13.03 -4.50 -3.38
C LEU A 86 12.63 -3.46 -4.44
N ASP A 87 13.48 -3.29 -5.46
CA ASP A 87 13.13 -2.47 -6.62
C ASP A 87 12.18 -3.25 -7.52
N VAL A 88 11.00 -2.69 -7.76
CA VAL A 88 10.00 -3.30 -8.61
C VAL A 88 9.72 -2.43 -9.82
N GLU A 89 9.53 -3.07 -10.96
CA GLU A 89 9.09 -2.41 -12.17
C GLU A 89 7.58 -2.53 -12.26
N THR A 90 6.91 -1.39 -12.13
CA THR A 90 5.45 -1.32 -12.24
C THR A 90 5.11 -0.21 -13.22
N GLU A 91 4.41 -0.57 -14.28
CA GLU A 91 3.91 0.41 -15.23
C GLU A 91 2.53 0.89 -14.81
N PHE A 92 2.41 2.19 -14.65
CA PHE A 92 1.13 2.83 -14.32
C PHE A 92 1.10 4.25 -14.85
N ASP A 93 -0.11 4.76 -15.00
CA ASP A 93 -0.36 6.13 -15.45
C ASP A 93 -0.76 6.97 -14.24
N PRO A 94 0.07 7.95 -13.82
CA PRO A 94 -0.31 8.87 -12.75
C PRO A 94 -1.59 9.61 -13.11
N VAL A 95 -2.40 9.90 -12.08
CA VAL A 95 -3.68 10.60 -12.27
C VAL A 95 -3.69 11.94 -11.56
N GLU A 96 -4.50 12.87 -12.07
CA GLU A 96 -4.76 14.15 -11.43
C GLU A 96 -6.18 14.14 -10.87
N ILE A 97 -6.32 14.62 -9.63
CA ILE A 97 -7.62 14.77 -8.98
C ILE A 97 -7.77 16.21 -8.53
N SER A 98 -8.88 16.85 -8.89
CA SER A 98 -9.18 18.19 -8.41
C SER A 98 -9.48 18.17 -6.93
N MET A 99 -8.80 19.03 -6.17
CA MET A 99 -9.11 19.22 -4.75
C MET A 99 -10.55 19.69 -4.56
N ASP A 100 -11.05 20.53 -5.45
CA ASP A 100 -12.44 21.02 -5.40
C ASP A 100 -13.43 19.87 -5.57
N ALA A 101 -13.09 18.86 -6.39
CA ALA A 101 -13.94 17.69 -6.61
C ALA A 101 -14.11 16.83 -5.33
N LEU A 102 -13.15 16.87 -4.42
CA LEU A 102 -13.24 16.16 -3.15
C LEU A 102 -14.08 16.91 -2.11
N GLY A 103 -14.31 18.21 -2.32
CA GLY A 103 -15.14 19.02 -1.44
C GLY A 103 -14.61 19.06 -0.01
N THR A 104 -15.48 18.72 0.95
CA THR A 104 -15.15 18.71 2.37
C THR A 104 -14.66 17.36 2.87
N GLN A 105 -14.48 16.39 1.99
CA GLN A 105 -13.96 15.07 2.38
C GLN A 105 -12.53 15.19 2.89
N LYS A 106 -12.21 14.41 3.91
CA LYS A 106 -10.95 14.55 4.62
C LYS A 106 -9.90 13.58 4.08
N ILE A 107 -8.71 14.13 3.84
CA ILE A 107 -7.51 13.35 3.53
C ILE A 107 -6.38 13.85 4.43
N THR A 108 -5.54 12.97 4.91
CA THR A 108 -4.43 13.35 5.79
C THR A 108 -3.19 13.71 4.97
N PRO A 109 -2.28 14.56 5.53
CA PRO A 109 -0.99 14.80 4.88
C PRO A 109 -0.20 13.53 4.59
N VAL A 110 -0.27 12.53 5.47
CA VAL A 110 0.41 11.24 5.28
C VAL A 110 -0.12 10.53 4.04
N ASP A 111 -1.44 10.55 3.83
CA ASP A 111 -2.05 9.95 2.65
C ASP A 111 -1.56 10.64 1.37
N ILE A 112 -1.46 11.97 1.39
CA ILE A 112 -0.93 12.74 0.25
C ILE A 112 0.51 12.35 -0.03
N MET A 113 1.34 12.22 1.00
CA MET A 113 2.74 11.79 0.87
C MET A 113 2.84 10.38 0.27
N CYS A 114 1.98 9.46 0.71
CA CYS A 114 1.96 8.09 0.18
C CYS A 114 1.55 8.04 -1.29
N LEU A 115 0.81 9.03 -1.78
CA LEU A 115 0.32 9.09 -3.16
C LEU A 115 1.24 9.88 -4.09
N GLU A 116 2.32 10.46 -3.58
CA GLU A 116 3.27 11.23 -4.39
C GLU A 116 3.81 10.38 -5.55
N GLY A 117 3.74 10.91 -6.76
CA GLY A 117 4.10 10.20 -7.97
C GLY A 117 2.97 9.32 -8.56
N PHE A 118 1.91 9.08 -7.81
CA PHE A 118 0.75 8.30 -8.26
C PHE A 118 -0.46 9.20 -8.51
N VAL A 119 -0.76 10.10 -7.60
CA VAL A 119 -1.88 11.03 -7.69
C VAL A 119 -1.37 12.44 -7.42
N ALA A 120 -1.69 13.36 -8.32
CA ALA A 120 -1.47 14.78 -8.14
C ALA A 120 -2.81 15.46 -7.81
N PHE A 121 -2.84 16.19 -6.70
CA PHE A 121 -4.01 16.99 -6.32
C PHE A 121 -3.85 18.40 -6.89
N VAL A 122 -4.78 18.80 -7.71
CA VAL A 122 -4.71 20.06 -8.47
C VAL A 122 -5.84 21.05 -8.13
#